data_1067dbc9495bb82e12f4eaacf8562eaa
#
_entry.id   1067dbc9495bb82e12f4eaacf8562eaa
#
_cell.length_a   1.000
_cell.length_b   1.000
_cell.length_c   1.000
_cell.angle_alpha   90.00
_cell.angle_beta   90.00
_cell.angle_gamma   90.00
#
_symmetry.space_group_name_H-M   'P 1'
#
loop_
_entity.id
_entity.type
_entity.pdbx_description
1 polymer ?
#
loop_
_entity_poly.entity_id
_entity_poly.type
_entity_poly.pdbx_seq_one_letter_code
_entity_poly.pdbx_strand_id
1 'polypeptide(L)' 'MSQAKQFDPAERLDHAVDAFWENGFDGSAMQALCKAMGIFPGSLYGTYGDKRQLFLQAIDRYMATVSTETVEMLGRDV' A
#
# COMPACT_ATOMS: atom_id res chain seq x y z
N MET A 1 13.23 14.76 -14.73
CA MET A 1 13.12 14.33 -14.50
C MET A 1 13.10 13.54 -14.17
N SER A 2 13.01 13.13 -14.16
CA SER A 2 13.00 12.33 -14.00
C SER A 2 12.96 11.54 -13.56
N GLN A 3 12.98 11.06 -13.20
CA GLN A 3 12.91 10.22 -12.84
C GLN A 3 12.24 9.60 -12.46
N ALA A 4 11.88 10.01 -12.56
CA ALA A 4 11.24 9.24 -12.14
C ALA A 4 10.95 7.94 -12.28
N LYS A 5 11.38 7.30 -12.65
CA LYS A 5 11.23 6.04 -12.66
C LYS A 5 11.29 5.39 -11.41
N GLN A 6 11.61 5.99 -10.42
CA GLN A 6 11.69 5.40 -9.12
C GLN A 6 10.32 5.25 -8.54
N PHE A 7 10.06 4.08 -7.99
CA PHE A 7 8.79 3.87 -7.34
C PHE A 7 8.87 4.35 -5.92
N ASP A 8 7.85 5.08 -5.52
CA ASP A 8 7.71 5.51 -4.15
C ASP A 8 7.18 4.32 -3.34
N PRO A 9 7.88 3.91 -2.28
CA PRO A 9 7.39 2.79 -1.46
C PRO A 9 5.98 3.01 -0.93
N ALA A 10 5.63 4.24 -0.64
CA ALA A 10 4.28 4.53 -0.15
C ALA A 10 3.25 4.32 -1.26
N GLU A 11 3.59 4.68 -2.48
CA GLU A 11 2.71 4.46 -3.61
C GLU A 11 2.45 2.98 -3.86
N ARG A 12 3.49 2.18 -3.68
CA ARG A 12 3.33 0.74 -3.84
C ARG A 12 2.39 0.19 -2.79
N LEU A 13 2.40 0.76 -1.59
CA LEU A 13 1.48 0.34 -0.55
C LEU A 13 0.03 0.61 -0.95
N ASP A 14 -0.22 1.65 -1.71
CA ASP A 14 -1.57 1.92 -2.18
C ASP A 14 -2.06 0.78 -3.07
N HIS A 15 -1.18 0.24 -3.89
CA HIS A 15 -1.53 -0.90 -4.72
C HIS A 15 -1.77 -2.14 -3.88
N ALA A 16 -1.01 -2.30 -2.80
CA ALA A 16 -1.23 -3.42 -1.88
C ALA A 16 -2.59 -3.29 -1.20
N VAL A 17 -2.95 -2.08 -0.80
CA VAL A 17 -4.26 -1.82 -0.21
C VAL A 17 -5.37 -2.29 -1.15
N ASP A 18 -5.26 -1.90 -2.42
CA ASP A 18 -6.27 -2.29 -3.39
C ASP A 18 -6.37 -3.80 -3.53
N ALA A 19 -5.22 -4.47 -3.57
CA ALA A 19 -5.20 -5.92 -3.72
C ALA A 19 -5.82 -6.61 -2.51
N PHE A 20 -5.47 -6.16 -1.31
CA PHE A 20 -6.05 -6.73 -0.10
C PHE A 20 -7.53 -6.46 -0.02
N TRP A 21 -7.94 -5.28 -0.43
CA TRP A 21 -9.34 -4.90 -0.41
C TRP A 21 -10.16 -5.79 -1.34
N GLU A 22 -9.59 -6.09 -2.48
CA GLU A 22 -10.27 -6.87 -3.49
C GLU A 22 -10.35 -8.34 -3.14
N ASN A 23 -9.27 -8.89 -2.59
CA ASN A 23 -9.14 -10.33 -2.38
C ASN A 23 -9.16 -10.76 -0.91
N GLY A 24 -9.06 -9.82 0.00
CA GLY A 24 -8.94 -10.13 1.41
C GLY A 24 -7.53 -10.57 1.77
N PHE A 25 -7.25 -10.64 3.06
CA PHE A 25 -5.92 -11.05 3.50
C PHE A 25 -5.60 -12.48 3.08
N ASP A 26 -6.53 -13.38 3.38
CA ASP A 26 -6.31 -14.80 3.07
C ASP A 26 -6.32 -15.06 1.57
N GLY A 27 -7.09 -14.27 0.84
CA GLY A 27 -7.19 -14.44 -0.60
C GLY A 27 -6.08 -13.78 -1.40
N SER A 28 -5.22 -13.00 -0.76
CA SER A 28 -4.14 -12.30 -1.44
C SER A 28 -2.86 -13.11 -1.37
N ALA A 29 -2.53 -13.80 -2.46
CA ALA A 29 -1.28 -14.55 -2.53
C ALA A 29 -0.12 -13.57 -2.71
N MET A 30 1.05 -13.97 -2.21
CA MET A 30 2.22 -13.11 -2.33
C MET A 30 2.55 -12.79 -3.78
N GLN A 31 2.36 -13.76 -4.67
CA GLN A 31 2.61 -13.52 -6.09
C GLN A 31 1.67 -12.46 -6.65
N ALA A 32 0.42 -12.51 -6.24
CA ALA A 32 -0.55 -11.53 -6.70
C ALA A 32 -0.21 -10.14 -6.15
N LEU A 33 0.23 -10.09 -4.90
CA LEU A 33 0.64 -8.83 -4.30
C LEU A 33 1.84 -8.24 -5.02
N CYS A 34 2.82 -9.08 -5.34
CA CYS A 34 4.00 -8.63 -6.08
C CYS A 34 3.58 -8.04 -7.41
N LYS A 35 2.67 -8.71 -8.08
CA LYS A 35 2.20 -8.24 -9.39
C LYS A 35 1.46 -6.92 -9.25
N ALA A 36 0.59 -6.82 -8.27
CA ALA A 36 -0.18 -5.60 -8.05
C ALA A 36 0.73 -4.42 -7.72
N MET A 37 1.78 -4.69 -6.95
CA MET A 37 2.70 -3.65 -6.53
C MET A 37 3.80 -3.38 -7.54
N GLY A 38 3.92 -4.22 -8.56
CA GLY A 38 4.97 -4.05 -9.55
C GLY A 38 6.35 -4.27 -8.99
N ILE A 39 6.51 -5.27 -8.14
CA ILE A 39 7.75 -5.51 -7.41
C ILE A 39 8.05 -6.99 -7.40
N PHE A 40 9.32 -7.34 -7.42
CA PHE A 40 9.73 -8.75 -7.35
C PHE A 40 9.61 -9.26 -5.92
N PRO A 41 9.39 -10.58 -5.75
CA PRO A 41 9.22 -11.13 -4.40
C PRO A 41 10.40 -10.83 -3.46
N GLY A 42 11.62 -10.92 -3.96
CA GLY A 42 12.78 -10.61 -3.14
C GLY A 42 12.76 -9.18 -2.64
N SER A 43 12.39 -8.27 -3.51
CA SER A 43 12.30 -6.86 -3.13
C SER A 43 11.17 -6.63 -2.16
N LEU A 44 10.06 -7.34 -2.35
CA LEU A 44 8.92 -7.20 -1.45
C LEU A 44 9.31 -7.63 -0.04
N TYR A 45 9.91 -8.82 0.09
CA TYR A 45 10.34 -9.30 1.39
C TYR A 45 11.39 -8.40 2.01
N GLY A 46 12.30 -7.90 1.20
CA GLY A 46 13.38 -7.05 1.71
C GLY A 46 12.92 -5.68 2.15
N THR A 47 11.91 -5.15 1.49
CA THR A 47 11.43 -3.80 1.77
C THR A 47 10.31 -3.79 2.80
N TYR A 48 9.37 -4.71 2.68
CA TYR A 48 8.16 -4.69 3.49
C TYR A 48 8.07 -5.82 4.50
N GLY A 49 8.81 -6.91 4.29
CA GLY A 49 8.74 -8.05 5.16
C GLY A 49 7.77 -9.09 4.62
N ASP A 50 7.18 -9.86 5.51
CA ASP A 50 6.26 -10.89 5.07
C ASP A 50 4.87 -10.32 4.79
N LYS A 51 3.95 -11.19 4.42
CA LYS A 51 2.60 -10.78 4.04
C LYS A 51 1.89 -10.03 5.18
N ARG A 52 2.07 -10.50 6.39
CA ARG A 52 1.44 -9.87 7.54
C ARG A 52 1.99 -8.47 7.77
N GLN A 53 3.30 -8.34 7.67
CA GLN A 53 3.93 -7.03 7.84
C GLN A 53 3.51 -6.09 6.73
N LEU A 54 3.42 -6.60 5.52
CA LEU A 54 2.93 -5.79 4.40
C LEU A 54 1.49 -5.34 4.65
N PHE A 55 0.67 -6.26 5.12
CA PHE A 55 -0.73 -5.95 5.41
C PHE A 55 -0.85 -4.83 6.44
N LEU A 56 -0.07 -4.91 7.50
CA LEU A 56 -0.11 -3.89 8.54
C LEU A 56 0.34 -2.53 8.00
N GLN A 57 1.36 -2.53 7.17
CA GLN A 57 1.83 -1.29 6.56
C GLN A 57 0.81 -0.73 5.59
N ALA A 58 0.13 -1.60 4.85
CA ALA A 58 -0.90 -1.18 3.92
C ALA A 58 -2.06 -0.53 4.66
N ILE A 59 -2.47 -1.14 5.76
CA ILE A 59 -3.55 -0.58 6.57
C ILE A 59 -3.13 0.77 7.15
N ASP A 60 -1.91 0.83 7.64
CA ASP A 60 -1.40 2.08 8.21
C ASP A 60 -1.42 3.19 7.18
N ARG A 61 -1.00 2.86 5.97
CA ARG A 61 -1.01 3.82 4.86
C ARG A 61 -2.43 4.26 4.54
N TYR A 62 -3.35 3.30 4.48
CA TYR A 62 -4.73 3.58 4.17
C TYR A 62 -5.35 4.50 5.22
N MET A 63 -5.12 4.17 6.48
CA MET A 63 -5.69 4.96 7.57
C MET A 63 -5.13 6.38 7.58
N ALA A 64 -3.86 6.53 7.29
CA ALA A 64 -3.25 7.85 7.23
C ALA A 64 -3.90 8.70 6.14
N THR A 65 -4.14 8.09 4.98
CA THR A 65 -4.75 8.80 3.87
C THR A 65 -6.19 9.22 4.20
N VAL A 66 -6.96 8.27 4.74
CA VAL A 66 -8.35 8.55 5.09
C VAL A 66 -8.43 9.61 6.17
N SER A 67 -7.58 9.50 7.19
CA SER A 67 -7.58 10.47 8.28
C SER A 67 -7.29 11.87 7.78
N THR A 68 -6.33 11.98 6.88
CA THR A 68 -5.97 13.28 6.33
C THR A 68 -7.14 13.90 5.58
N GLU A 69 -7.80 13.12 4.77
CA GLU A 69 -8.95 13.60 4.01
C GLU A 69 -10.07 14.03 4.94
N THR A 70 -10.31 13.23 5.96
CA THR A 70 -11.37 13.54 6.91
C THR A 70 -11.09 14.84 7.66
N VAL A 71 -9.86 15.01 8.09
CA VAL A 71 -9.47 16.22 8.80
C VAL A 71 -9.62 17.43 7.91
N GLU A 72 -9.25 17.32 6.66
CA GLU A 72 -9.36 18.42 5.73
C GLU A 72 -10.82 18.83 5.53
N MET A 73 -11.69 17.85 5.39
CA MET A 73 -13.09 18.13 5.20
C MET A 73 -13.68 18.82 6.42
N LEU A 74 -13.36 18.32 7.60
CA LEU A 74 -13.87 18.93 8.83
C LEU A 74 -13.32 20.33 9.02
N GLY A 75 -12.05 20.52 8.66
CA GLY A 75 -11.44 21.82 8.79
C GLY A 75 -12.11 22.85 7.92
N ARG A 76 -12.59 22.45 6.76
CA ARG A 76 -13.25 23.38 5.87
C ARG A 76 -14.58 23.85 6.39
N ASP A 77 -15.24 23.00 7.10
CA ASP A 77 -16.56 23.32 7.61
C ASP A 77 -16.52 24.28 8.78
N VAL A 78 -15.36 24.40 9.37
CA VAL A 78 -15.21 25.30 10.52
C VAL A 78 -14.79 26.73 10.14
#